data_4454e5299dca841d0965d93ffcf77db3
#
_entry.id   4454e5299dca841d0965d93ffcf77db3
#
_cell.length_a   1.000
_cell.length_b   1.000
_cell.length_c   1.000
_cell.angle_alpha   90.00
_cell.angle_beta   90.00
_cell.angle_gamma   90.00
#
_symmetry.space_group_name_H-M   'P 1'
#
loop_
_entity.id
_entity.type
_entity.pdbx_description
1 polymer ?
#
loop_
_entity_poly.entity_id
_entity_poly.type
_entity_poly.pdbx_seq_one_letter_code
_entity_poly.pdbx_strand_id
1 'polypeptide(L)'
;MAVVVTFLARRSSSEWPEKRFCDSETSFFDCAKLQHLGVRGLGRTIKNDAEVVRALKSLETRSFANGARVRFRDVDYNLLSFEDQVKVDLDTDVMVGPHGAGLLHNIFMPDRAALVELFIDGSSANRHFHNLANWQGRQYHSASLANPVPTGQLLSLVAAAISALDLSKPY
;
A
#
# COMPACT_ATOMS: atom_id res chain seq x y z
N MET A 1 -16.42 4.81 15.50
CA MET A 1 -15.76 3.53 15.23
C MET A 1 -14.31 3.76 14.87
N ALA A 2 -13.37 2.90 15.28
CA ALA A 2 -11.98 3.01 14.87
C ALA A 2 -11.83 2.50 13.43
N VAL A 3 -11.12 3.25 12.60
CA VAL A 3 -10.77 2.92 11.21
C VAL A 3 -9.25 2.80 11.13
N VAL A 4 -8.75 1.64 10.77
CA VAL A 4 -7.32 1.38 10.65
C VAL A 4 -6.86 1.71 9.24
N VAL A 5 -5.98 2.70 9.14
CA VAL A 5 -5.30 3.08 7.90
C VAL A 5 -3.88 2.51 7.93
N THR A 6 -3.60 1.55 7.07
CA THR A 6 -2.29 0.93 6.94
C THR A 6 -1.58 1.44 5.68
N PHE A 7 -0.44 2.08 5.86
CA PHE A 7 0.45 2.47 4.78
C PHE A 7 1.50 1.36 4.57
N LEU A 8 1.48 0.76 3.39
CA LEU A 8 2.48 -0.21 2.99
C LEU A 8 3.71 0.53 2.47
N ALA A 9 4.67 0.72 3.35
CA ALA A 9 5.94 1.31 3.01
C ALA A 9 6.74 0.37 2.09
N ARG A 10 7.39 0.97 1.12
CA ARG A 10 8.35 0.27 0.27
C ARG A 10 9.69 0.94 0.43
N ARG A 11 10.41 0.55 1.46
CA ARG A 11 11.73 1.06 1.77
C ARG A 11 12.77 0.19 1.08
N SER A 12 13.69 0.81 0.33
CA SER A 12 14.89 0.11 -0.11
C SER A 12 15.75 -0.12 1.13
N SER A 13 15.80 -1.34 1.65
CA SER A 13 16.91 -1.70 2.52
C SER A 13 18.17 -1.75 1.63
N SER A 14 19.27 -1.16 2.10
CA SER A 14 20.59 -1.35 1.49
C SER A 14 21.01 -2.83 1.45
N GLU A 15 20.26 -3.69 2.10
CA GLU A 15 20.37 -5.12 2.19
C GLU A 15 19.18 -5.82 1.48
N TRP A 16 18.70 -5.29 0.36
CA TRP A 16 17.79 -6.09 -0.44
C TRP A 16 18.46 -7.42 -0.74
N PRO A 17 17.82 -8.55 -0.46
CA PRO A 17 18.42 -9.84 -0.67
C PRO A 17 18.48 -10.17 -2.17
N GLU A 18 19.28 -9.42 -2.92
CA GLU A 18 19.71 -9.89 -4.24
C GLU A 18 20.23 -11.33 -4.13
N LYS A 19 20.84 -11.70 -3.00
CA LYS A 19 21.27 -13.05 -2.70
C LYS A 19 20.15 -14.04 -2.45
N ARG A 20 19.11 -13.72 -1.67
CA ARG A 20 18.11 -14.73 -1.26
C ARG A 20 17.23 -15.26 -2.39
N PHE A 21 16.96 -14.48 -3.42
CA PHE A 21 16.17 -14.91 -4.56
C PHE A 21 17.03 -15.47 -5.71
N CYS A 22 18.30 -15.09 -5.76
CA CYS A 22 19.20 -15.47 -6.84
C CYS A 22 20.10 -16.67 -6.49
N ASP A 23 20.29 -16.96 -5.21
CA ASP A 23 21.13 -18.08 -4.73
C ASP A 23 20.32 -19.37 -4.49
N SER A 24 19.00 -19.37 -4.67
CA SER A 24 18.22 -20.61 -4.55
C SER A 24 18.18 -21.32 -5.90
N GLU A 25 18.52 -22.60 -5.92
CA GLU A 25 18.40 -23.49 -7.09
C GLU A 25 16.97 -23.56 -7.66
N THR A 26 15.99 -22.98 -6.96
CA THR A 26 14.57 -22.91 -7.32
C THR A 26 14.13 -21.52 -7.78
N SER A 27 15.05 -20.61 -8.06
CA SER A 27 14.69 -19.26 -8.53
C SER A 27 14.00 -19.33 -9.89
N PHE A 28 12.73 -18.97 -9.96
CA PHE A 28 11.98 -18.79 -11.20
C PHE A 28 12.45 -17.60 -12.04
N PHE A 29 13.38 -16.80 -11.52
CA PHE A 29 13.88 -15.60 -12.17
C PHE A 29 15.31 -15.80 -12.61
N ASP A 30 15.56 -15.53 -13.89
CA ASP A 30 16.92 -15.39 -14.42
C ASP A 30 17.53 -14.09 -13.91
N CYS A 31 18.18 -14.17 -12.76
CA CYS A 31 18.76 -13.01 -12.08
C CYS A 31 19.87 -12.34 -12.89
N ALA A 32 20.60 -13.11 -13.73
CA ALA A 32 21.58 -12.55 -14.64
C ALA A 32 20.91 -11.67 -15.70
N LYS A 33 19.73 -12.07 -16.19
CA LYS A 33 18.93 -11.33 -17.14
C LYS A 33 18.33 -10.07 -16.54
N LEU A 34 17.88 -10.12 -15.26
CA LEU A 34 17.36 -8.96 -14.53
C LEU A 34 18.46 -7.93 -14.25
N GLN A 35 19.68 -8.37 -13.91
CA GLN A 35 20.83 -7.47 -13.75
C GLN A 35 21.22 -6.81 -15.08
N HIS A 36 21.16 -7.55 -16.19
CA HIS A 36 21.49 -7.03 -17.52
C HIS A 36 20.46 -6.01 -18.02
N LEU A 37 19.20 -6.14 -17.61
CA LEU A 37 18.12 -5.19 -17.91
C LEU A 37 18.17 -3.91 -17.04
N GLY A 38 19.18 -3.75 -16.18
CA GLY A 38 19.33 -2.57 -15.34
C GLY A 38 18.21 -2.41 -14.29
N VAL A 39 17.52 -3.47 -13.94
CA VAL A 39 16.47 -3.48 -12.90
C VAL A 39 17.17 -3.35 -11.52
N ARG A 40 17.84 -2.23 -11.32
CA ARG A 40 18.34 -1.81 -10.01
C ARG A 40 17.18 -1.24 -9.23
N GLY A 41 16.82 -1.92 -8.14
CA GLY A 41 15.83 -1.45 -7.20
C GLY A 41 14.52 -1.07 -7.86
N LEU A 42 13.46 -1.71 -7.51
CA LEU A 42 12.14 -1.43 -8.06
C LEU A 42 11.82 0.07 -7.87
N GLY A 43 11.82 0.85 -8.95
CA GLY A 43 11.71 2.31 -9.01
C GLY A 43 10.39 2.90 -8.48
N ARG A 44 9.90 2.38 -7.35
CA ARG A 44 8.65 2.76 -6.71
C ARG A 44 8.85 3.17 -5.25
N THR A 45 10.08 3.49 -4.87
CA THR A 45 10.41 4.04 -3.56
C THR A 45 9.99 5.50 -3.49
N ILE A 46 9.26 5.86 -2.46
CA ILE A 46 8.84 7.24 -2.20
C ILE A 46 10.03 8.02 -1.65
N LYS A 47 10.48 9.07 -2.36
CA LYS A 47 11.66 9.86 -1.98
C LYS A 47 11.50 10.61 -0.65
N ASN A 48 10.28 11.04 -0.35
CA ASN A 48 9.92 11.76 0.87
C ASN A 48 9.08 10.91 1.83
N ASP A 49 9.41 9.63 1.97
CA ASP A 49 8.66 8.64 2.77
C ASP A 49 8.35 9.15 4.19
N ALA A 50 9.31 9.73 4.89
CA ALA A 50 9.11 10.27 6.23
C ALA A 50 8.08 11.42 6.29
N GLU A 51 7.95 12.22 5.24
CA GLU A 51 6.93 13.27 5.14
C GLU A 51 5.55 12.66 4.87
N VAL A 52 5.49 11.64 4.00
CA VAL A 52 4.29 10.87 3.72
C VAL A 52 3.75 10.22 4.98
N VAL A 53 4.60 9.55 5.76
CA VAL A 53 4.23 8.93 7.03
C VAL A 53 3.69 9.97 8.02
N ARG A 54 4.38 11.11 8.21
CA ARG A 54 3.89 12.20 9.08
C ARG A 54 2.55 12.75 8.61
N ALA A 55 2.39 12.95 7.31
CA ALA A 55 1.14 13.44 6.75
C ALA A 55 -0.01 12.46 7.00
N LEU A 56 0.17 11.17 6.70
CA LEU A 56 -0.86 10.16 6.94
C LEU A 56 -1.19 10.01 8.42
N LYS A 57 -0.20 10.08 9.31
CA LYS A 57 -0.41 10.05 10.75
C LYS A 57 -1.27 11.22 11.25
N SER A 58 -1.22 12.39 10.59
CA SER A 58 -2.07 13.53 10.96
C SER A 58 -3.57 13.28 10.79
N LEU A 59 -3.97 12.23 10.03
CA LEU A 59 -5.36 11.82 9.92
C LEU A 59 -5.96 11.33 11.24
N GLU A 60 -5.14 10.91 12.22
CA GLU A 60 -5.60 10.48 13.55
C GLU A 60 -6.29 11.60 14.34
N THR A 61 -5.94 12.86 14.06
CA THR A 61 -6.54 14.03 14.72
C THR A 61 -7.67 14.68 13.90
N ARG A 62 -7.93 14.14 12.70
CA ARG A 62 -8.95 14.69 11.80
C ARG A 62 -10.33 14.13 12.12
N SER A 63 -11.34 14.99 12.05
CA SER A 63 -12.75 14.61 12.11
C SER A 63 -13.28 14.23 10.71
N PHE A 64 -14.04 13.15 10.64
CA PHE A 64 -14.69 12.66 9.42
C PHE A 64 -16.21 12.69 9.59
N ALA A 65 -16.94 13.05 8.53
CA ALA A 65 -18.39 13.19 8.57
C ALA A 65 -19.13 11.86 8.88
N ASN A 66 -18.53 10.72 8.49
CA ASN A 66 -19.05 9.39 8.81
C ASN A 66 -18.71 8.91 10.24
N GLY A 67 -18.12 9.77 11.09
CA GLY A 67 -17.75 9.45 12.46
C GLY A 67 -16.51 8.55 12.60
N ALA A 68 -15.73 8.35 11.54
CA ALA A 68 -14.49 7.58 11.60
C ALA A 68 -13.48 8.22 12.55
N ARG A 69 -12.83 7.40 13.36
CA ARG A 69 -11.65 7.75 14.15
C ARG A 69 -10.48 6.94 13.60
N VAL A 70 -9.49 7.61 13.05
CA VAL A 70 -8.37 6.95 12.38
C VAL A 70 -7.35 6.45 13.39
N ARG A 71 -6.84 5.24 13.17
CA ARG A 71 -5.62 4.68 13.71
C ARG A 71 -4.67 4.40 12.56
N PHE A 72 -3.54 5.07 12.52
CA PHE A 72 -2.56 4.94 11.45
C PHE A 72 -1.52 3.87 11.79
N ARG A 73 -1.14 3.09 10.77
CA ARG A 73 -0.02 2.14 10.79
C ARG A 73 0.89 2.39 9.61
N ASP A 74 2.18 2.36 9.86
CA ASP A 74 3.25 2.34 8.87
C ASP A 74 3.91 0.95 8.91
N VAL A 75 3.82 0.21 7.82
CA VAL A 75 4.23 -1.19 7.77
C VAL A 75 5.12 -1.46 6.56
N ASP A 76 6.25 -2.11 6.78
CA ASP A 76 7.07 -2.70 5.73
C ASP A 76 6.92 -4.23 5.76
N TYR A 77 6.25 -4.81 4.76
CA TYR A 77 6.02 -6.25 4.70
C TYR A 77 7.30 -7.08 4.57
N ASN A 78 8.40 -6.47 4.09
CA ASN A 78 9.68 -7.19 4.03
C ASN A 78 10.23 -7.55 5.42
N LEU A 79 9.74 -6.88 6.47
CA LEU A 79 10.16 -7.11 7.85
C LEU A 79 9.24 -8.08 8.60
N LEU A 80 8.14 -8.54 7.98
CA LEU A 80 7.13 -9.38 8.60
C LEU A 80 7.10 -10.78 8.00
N SER A 81 6.78 -11.78 8.82
CA SER A 81 6.38 -13.09 8.34
C SER A 81 5.08 -12.98 7.54
N PHE A 82 4.80 -13.92 6.65
CA PHE A 82 3.53 -13.94 5.90
C PHE A 82 2.31 -13.98 6.85
N GLU A 83 2.38 -14.76 7.92
CA GLU A 83 1.33 -14.82 8.93
C GLU A 83 1.06 -13.46 9.58
N ASP A 84 2.13 -12.71 9.91
CA ASP A 84 1.98 -11.39 10.51
C ASP A 84 1.50 -10.34 9.49
N GLN A 85 1.87 -10.47 8.21
CA GLN A 85 1.29 -9.67 7.14
C GLN A 85 -0.23 -9.86 7.07
N VAL A 86 -0.70 -11.11 7.06
CA VAL A 86 -2.14 -11.41 7.03
C VAL A 86 -2.86 -10.88 8.28
N LYS A 87 -2.26 -10.95 9.48
CA LYS A 87 -2.84 -10.34 10.69
C LYS A 87 -3.02 -8.83 10.56
N VAL A 88 -2.03 -8.16 9.95
CA VAL A 88 -2.14 -6.71 9.65
C VAL A 88 -3.29 -6.44 8.69
N ASP A 89 -3.44 -7.25 7.65
CA ASP A 89 -4.47 -7.07 6.62
C ASP A 89 -5.88 -7.26 7.18
N LEU A 90 -6.09 -8.31 7.97
CA LEU A 90 -7.39 -8.59 8.61
C LEU A 90 -7.88 -7.45 9.50
N ASP A 91 -7.00 -6.60 10.03
CA ASP A 91 -7.32 -5.46 10.87
C ASP A 91 -7.13 -4.12 10.13
N THR A 92 -7.13 -4.13 8.77
CA THR A 92 -6.94 -2.94 7.93
C THR A 92 -8.23 -2.55 7.22
N ASP A 93 -8.73 -1.33 7.48
CA ASP A 93 -9.89 -0.78 6.79
C ASP A 93 -9.53 0.00 5.52
N VAL A 94 -8.37 0.65 5.52
CA VAL A 94 -7.85 1.38 4.34
C VAL A 94 -6.39 1.02 4.12
N MET A 95 -6.11 0.27 3.08
CA MET A 95 -4.75 -0.03 2.64
C MET A 95 -4.27 1.04 1.68
N VAL A 96 -3.14 1.66 1.97
CA VAL A 96 -2.52 2.69 1.12
C VAL A 96 -1.12 2.22 0.74
N GLY A 97 -0.78 2.24 -0.54
CA GLY A 97 0.57 1.87 -0.94
C GLY A 97 0.91 2.16 -2.40
N PRO A 98 2.21 2.23 -2.72
CA PRO A 98 2.64 2.31 -4.11
C PRO A 98 2.28 1.03 -4.87
N HIS A 99 1.96 1.19 -6.16
CA HIS A 99 1.66 0.06 -7.04
C HIS A 99 2.71 -1.05 -6.91
N GLY A 100 2.29 -2.26 -6.59
CA GLY A 100 3.20 -3.40 -6.40
C GLY A 100 2.56 -4.59 -5.71
N ALA A 101 3.28 -5.73 -5.68
CA ALA A 101 2.77 -7.01 -5.20
C ALA A 101 2.20 -6.98 -3.76
N GLY A 102 2.69 -6.09 -2.89
CA GLY A 102 2.14 -5.92 -1.54
C GLY A 102 0.65 -5.57 -1.54
N LEU A 103 0.14 -4.88 -2.58
CA LEU A 103 -1.28 -4.57 -2.69
C LEU A 103 -2.16 -5.80 -2.99
N LEU A 104 -1.56 -6.95 -3.36
CA LEU A 104 -2.30 -8.22 -3.49
C LEU A 104 -2.94 -8.62 -2.15
N HIS A 105 -2.32 -8.24 -1.07
CA HIS A 105 -2.81 -8.50 0.28
C HIS A 105 -4.20 -7.91 0.58
N ASN A 106 -4.71 -7.01 -0.27
CA ASN A 106 -6.09 -6.56 -0.13
C ASN A 106 -7.11 -7.72 -0.14
N ILE A 107 -6.75 -8.91 -0.63
CA ILE A 107 -7.61 -10.10 -0.57
C ILE A 107 -7.98 -10.53 0.86
N PHE A 108 -7.12 -10.23 1.83
CA PHE A 108 -7.32 -10.61 3.24
C PHE A 108 -8.03 -9.54 4.08
N MET A 109 -8.26 -8.35 3.51
CA MET A 109 -8.89 -7.25 4.24
C MET A 109 -10.40 -7.52 4.48
N PRO A 110 -11.03 -6.85 5.45
CA PRO A 110 -12.48 -6.90 5.65
C PRO A 110 -13.28 -6.45 4.41
N ASP A 111 -14.51 -6.94 4.25
CA ASP A 111 -15.36 -6.64 3.08
C ASP A 111 -15.67 -5.15 2.90
N ARG A 112 -15.72 -4.39 4.01
CA ARG A 112 -15.95 -2.94 3.98
C ARG A 112 -14.72 -2.12 3.59
N ALA A 113 -13.56 -2.74 3.49
CA ALA A 113 -12.30 -2.05 3.34
C ALA A 113 -12.14 -1.35 1.98
N ALA A 114 -11.22 -0.40 1.92
CA ALA A 114 -10.85 0.33 0.72
C ALA A 114 -9.36 0.13 0.40
N LEU A 115 -9.05 0.08 -0.90
CA LEU A 115 -7.69 0.09 -1.41
C LEU A 115 -7.37 1.45 -2.04
N VAL A 116 -6.25 2.04 -1.62
CA VAL A 116 -5.68 3.28 -2.18
C VAL A 116 -4.35 2.96 -2.84
N GLU A 117 -4.34 2.93 -4.16
CA GLU A 117 -3.16 2.60 -4.97
C GLU A 117 -2.48 3.87 -5.48
N LEU A 118 -1.17 3.98 -5.28
CA LEU A 118 -0.35 5.12 -5.67
C LEU A 118 0.55 4.73 -6.85
N PHE A 119 0.36 5.35 -8.00
CA PHE A 119 1.25 5.21 -9.15
C PHE A 119 2.33 6.30 -9.07
N ILE A 120 3.51 5.91 -8.61
CA ILE A 120 4.65 6.80 -8.42
C ILE A 120 5.55 6.73 -9.66
N ASP A 121 5.74 7.85 -10.36
CA ASP A 121 6.56 7.98 -11.57
C ASP A 121 6.26 6.91 -12.64
N GLY A 122 5.00 6.49 -12.75
CA GLY A 122 4.66 5.34 -13.56
C GLY A 122 3.31 5.40 -14.27
N SER A 123 3.10 4.39 -15.10
CA SER A 123 1.88 4.20 -15.83
C SER A 123 0.76 3.70 -14.93
N SER A 124 -0.37 4.40 -14.91
CA SER A 124 -1.63 3.96 -14.30
C SER A 124 -2.42 2.98 -15.19
N ALA A 125 -1.81 2.47 -16.25
CA ALA A 125 -2.48 1.55 -17.20
C ALA A 125 -2.68 0.14 -16.61
N ASN A 126 -1.90 -0.23 -15.61
CA ASN A 126 -2.03 -1.53 -14.94
C ASN A 126 -3.24 -1.54 -14.00
N ARG A 127 -4.18 -2.44 -14.25
CA ARG A 127 -5.46 -2.53 -13.51
C ARG A 127 -5.57 -3.77 -12.61
N HIS A 128 -4.47 -4.44 -12.29
CA HIS A 128 -4.52 -5.69 -11.52
C HIS A 128 -5.23 -5.49 -10.18
N PHE A 129 -4.80 -4.52 -9.39
CA PHE A 129 -5.38 -4.30 -8.05
C PHE A 129 -6.74 -3.62 -8.08
N HIS A 130 -7.00 -2.77 -9.08
CA HIS A 130 -8.35 -2.27 -9.36
C HIS A 130 -9.33 -3.41 -9.62
N ASN A 131 -8.99 -4.33 -10.52
CA ASN A 131 -9.86 -5.45 -10.85
C ASN A 131 -10.06 -6.37 -9.64
N LEU A 132 -8.98 -6.62 -8.89
CA LEU A 132 -9.05 -7.45 -7.69
C LEU A 132 -9.96 -6.85 -6.63
N ALA A 133 -9.85 -5.55 -6.34
CA ALA A 133 -10.74 -4.85 -5.41
C ALA A 133 -12.21 -4.91 -5.87
N ASN A 134 -12.46 -4.69 -7.17
CA ASN A 134 -13.80 -4.74 -7.73
C ASN A 134 -14.43 -6.13 -7.64
N TRP A 135 -13.66 -7.20 -7.91
CA TRP A 135 -14.17 -8.58 -7.78
C TRP A 135 -14.58 -8.92 -6.35
N GLN A 136 -13.98 -8.24 -5.37
CA GLN A 136 -14.30 -8.41 -3.95
C GLN A 136 -15.34 -7.40 -3.45
N GLY A 137 -15.88 -6.54 -4.32
CA GLY A 137 -16.85 -5.50 -3.94
C GLY A 137 -16.29 -4.41 -3.04
N ARG A 138 -14.94 -4.26 -3.00
CA ARG A 138 -14.25 -3.25 -2.21
C ARG A 138 -14.11 -1.94 -2.94
N GLN A 139 -14.05 -0.86 -2.20
CA GLN A 139 -13.76 0.45 -2.76
C GLN A 139 -12.31 0.52 -3.25
N TYR A 140 -12.14 1.13 -4.41
CA TYR A 140 -10.83 1.36 -5.00
C TYR A 140 -10.63 2.83 -5.32
N HIS A 141 -9.53 3.37 -4.84
CA HIS A 141 -9.08 4.73 -5.10
C HIS A 141 -7.66 4.68 -5.66
N SER A 142 -7.32 5.55 -6.59
CA SER A 142 -5.96 5.63 -7.10
C SER A 142 -5.59 7.04 -7.55
N ALA A 143 -4.30 7.32 -7.53
CA ALA A 143 -3.75 8.53 -8.14
C ALA A 143 -2.36 8.28 -8.72
N SER A 144 -2.07 8.95 -9.84
CA SER A 144 -0.70 9.11 -10.33
C SER A 144 -0.10 10.33 -9.64
N LEU A 145 0.98 10.11 -8.90
CA LEU A 145 1.64 11.12 -8.08
C LEU A 145 3.09 11.29 -8.51
N ALA A 146 3.57 12.52 -8.46
CA ALA A 146 4.99 12.81 -8.64
C ALA A 146 5.84 12.24 -7.48
N ASN A 147 7.13 12.11 -7.69
CA ASN A 147 8.08 11.69 -6.69
C ASN A 147 9.21 12.74 -6.52
N PRO A 148 9.23 13.53 -5.45
CA PRO A 148 8.54 13.35 -4.16
C PRO A 148 7.02 13.45 -4.22
N VAL A 149 6.32 12.68 -3.36
CA VAL A 149 4.86 12.59 -3.30
C VAL A 149 4.27 13.89 -2.73
N PRO A 150 3.33 14.55 -3.44
CA PRO A 150 2.61 15.70 -2.92
C PRO A 150 1.67 15.29 -1.77
N THR A 151 2.07 15.54 -0.53
CA THR A 151 1.34 15.06 0.67
C THR A 151 -0.09 15.58 0.75
N GLY A 152 -0.37 16.79 0.26
CA GLY A 152 -1.73 17.34 0.22
C GLY A 152 -2.67 16.55 -0.69
N GLN A 153 -2.19 16.13 -1.88
CA GLN A 153 -2.97 15.29 -2.79
C GLN A 153 -3.21 13.89 -2.20
N LEU A 154 -2.16 13.32 -1.60
CA LEU A 154 -2.26 12.03 -0.91
C LEU A 154 -3.29 12.08 0.23
N LEU A 155 -3.23 13.09 1.09
CA LEU A 155 -4.18 13.25 2.20
C LEU A 155 -5.62 13.39 1.71
N SER A 156 -5.84 14.15 0.64
CA SER A 156 -7.17 14.29 0.04
C SER A 156 -7.71 12.96 -0.47
N LEU A 157 -6.87 12.18 -1.15
CA LEU A 157 -7.23 10.86 -1.67
C LEU A 157 -7.58 9.88 -0.55
N VAL A 158 -6.73 9.78 0.48
CA VAL A 158 -6.95 8.86 1.62
C VAL A 158 -8.15 9.31 2.46
N ALA A 159 -8.33 10.62 2.67
CA ALA A 159 -9.49 11.14 3.36
C ALA A 159 -10.81 10.86 2.62
N ALA A 160 -10.80 10.91 1.29
CA ALA A 160 -11.96 10.52 0.48
C ALA A 160 -12.29 9.03 0.68
N ALA A 161 -11.28 8.15 0.65
CA ALA A 161 -11.46 6.72 0.91
C ALA A 161 -12.05 6.46 2.30
N ILE A 162 -11.52 7.10 3.35
CA ILE A 162 -12.05 6.97 4.72
C ILE A 162 -13.50 7.44 4.80
N SER A 163 -13.82 8.60 4.19
CA SER A 163 -15.16 9.19 4.23
C SER A 163 -16.21 8.35 3.51
N ALA A 164 -15.78 7.56 2.53
CA ALA A 164 -16.65 6.71 1.74
C ALA A 164 -16.88 5.31 2.38
N LEU A 165 -16.16 4.97 3.45
CA LEU A 165 -16.37 3.68 4.14
C LEU A 165 -17.79 3.58 4.72
N ASP A 166 -18.44 2.46 4.47
CA ASP A 166 -19.69 2.10 5.13
C ASP A 166 -19.38 1.44 6.49
N LEU A 167 -19.38 2.26 7.53
CA LEU A 167 -19.05 1.82 8.89
C LEU A 167 -20.19 1.02 9.55
N SER A 168 -21.35 0.85 8.89
CA SER A 168 -22.43 -0.02 9.37
C SER A 168 -22.19 -1.49 9.04
N LYS A 169 -21.35 -1.78 8.05
CA LYS A 169 -20.98 -3.16 7.71
C LYS A 169 -20.09 -3.77 8.81
N PRO A 170 -20.33 -5.02 9.18
CA PRO A 170 -19.46 -5.73 10.12
C PRO A 170 -18.05 -5.93 9.53
N TYR A 171 -17.10 -6.27 10.41
CA TYR A 171 -15.81 -6.81 10.03
C TYR A 171 -15.98 -8.11 9.27
#